data_0576993351da92d7f8b320b2d80e34fc
#
_entry.id   0576993351da92d7f8b320b2d80e34fc
#
_cell.length_a   1.000
_cell.length_b   1.000
_cell.length_c   1.000
_cell.angle_alpha   90.00
_cell.angle_beta   90.00
_cell.angle_gamma   90.00
#
_symmetry.space_group_name_H-M   'P 1'
#
loop_
_entity.id
_entity.type
_entity.pdbx_description
1 polymer ?
#
loop_
_entity_poly.entity_id
_entity_poly.type
_entity_poly.pdbx_seq_one_letter_code
_entity_poly.pdbx_strand_id
1 'polypeptide(L)'
;MERYKELAALRCFTHDDMVQLAGSESSAVWQIKSYLQKGYIERVRRNLYAVISMETGQAIPNRYQIASRVTDDACVSHHSAFEYYGYANQVFYDVYFTTQKRVRPFSYDGVNYCPMACRGNTDIIKTDTGIRVTSLERTVIDSIADFEKIGGLEELLRCLLLIPSLDYSKLLDALEPVSYTHLTLPTI
;
A
#
# COMPACT_ATOMS: atom_id res chain seq x y z
N MET A 1 -13.80 24.28 9.97
CA MET A 1 -13.95 23.04 10.75
C MET A 1 -14.65 21.93 9.98
N GLU A 2 -15.69 22.23 9.19
CA GLU A 2 -16.45 21.22 8.44
C GLU A 2 -15.57 20.43 7.45
N ARG A 3 -14.73 21.09 6.66
CA ARG A 3 -13.83 20.46 5.70
C ARG A 3 -12.74 19.58 6.33
N TYR A 4 -12.29 19.90 7.54
CA TYR A 4 -11.39 19.01 8.26
C TYR A 4 -12.06 17.66 8.57
N LYS A 5 -13.35 17.64 8.90
CA LYS A 5 -14.09 16.38 9.14
C LYS A 5 -14.18 15.52 7.86
N GLU A 6 -14.40 16.16 6.70
CA GLU A 6 -14.39 15.46 5.40
C GLU A 6 -13.02 14.84 5.12
N LEU A 7 -11.93 15.60 5.33
CA LEU A 7 -10.57 15.09 5.18
C LEU A 7 -10.23 14.00 6.19
N ALA A 8 -10.68 14.13 7.44
CA ALA A 8 -10.48 13.12 8.48
C ALA A 8 -11.18 11.78 8.13
N ALA A 9 -12.33 11.84 7.46
CA ALA A 9 -12.99 10.64 6.92
C ALA A 9 -12.18 9.99 5.81
N LEU A 10 -11.50 10.77 4.96
CA LEU A 10 -10.58 10.24 3.93
C LEU A 10 -9.28 9.72 4.53
N ARG A 11 -8.89 10.17 5.72
CA ARG A 11 -7.64 9.85 6.45
C ARG A 11 -6.37 10.30 5.73
N CYS A 12 -6.18 9.93 4.46
CA CYS A 12 -5.15 10.46 3.56
C CYS A 12 -5.78 10.81 2.22
N PHE A 13 -5.26 11.85 1.56
CA PHE A 13 -5.83 12.41 0.35
C PHE A 13 -4.75 12.98 -0.59
N THR A 14 -5.11 13.05 -1.87
CA THR A 14 -4.29 13.67 -2.90
C THR A 14 -4.67 15.14 -3.10
N HIS A 15 -3.86 15.86 -3.87
CA HIS A 15 -4.20 17.21 -4.31
C HIS A 15 -5.53 17.24 -5.09
N ASP A 16 -5.76 16.23 -5.93
CA ASP A 16 -6.98 16.14 -6.75
C ASP A 16 -8.22 15.92 -5.88
N ASP A 17 -8.13 15.11 -4.82
CA ASP A 17 -9.21 14.98 -3.83
C ASP A 17 -9.53 16.35 -3.19
N MET A 18 -8.49 17.14 -2.87
CA MET A 18 -8.70 18.48 -2.32
C MET A 18 -9.33 19.43 -3.34
N VAL A 19 -8.97 19.34 -4.63
CA VAL A 19 -9.60 20.15 -5.69
C VAL A 19 -11.09 19.83 -5.81
N GLN A 20 -11.45 18.56 -5.77
CA GLN A 20 -12.86 18.13 -5.76
C GLN A 20 -13.62 18.67 -4.56
N LEU A 21 -13.06 18.61 -3.37
CA LEU A 21 -13.66 19.16 -2.14
C LEU A 21 -13.73 20.68 -2.14
N ALA A 22 -12.71 21.36 -2.65
CA ALA A 22 -12.60 22.82 -2.63
C ALA A 22 -13.37 23.50 -3.76
N GLY A 23 -13.70 22.76 -4.83
CA GLY A 23 -14.39 23.26 -6.01
C GLY A 23 -13.51 24.04 -6.99
N SER A 24 -12.26 24.34 -6.64
CA SER A 24 -11.30 24.99 -7.54
C SER A 24 -9.86 24.74 -7.13
N GLU A 25 -8.94 24.77 -8.11
CA GLU A 25 -7.50 24.60 -7.93
C GLU A 25 -6.91 25.63 -6.96
N SER A 26 -7.24 26.91 -7.14
CA SER A 26 -6.73 28.00 -6.30
C SER A 26 -7.17 27.85 -4.83
N SER A 27 -8.42 27.45 -4.60
CA SER A 27 -8.94 27.19 -3.26
C SER A 27 -8.25 25.97 -2.62
N ALA A 28 -8.02 24.90 -3.39
CA ALA A 28 -7.33 23.71 -2.92
C ALA A 28 -5.90 24.02 -2.47
N VAL A 29 -5.13 24.72 -3.31
CA VAL A 29 -3.75 25.13 -3.00
C VAL A 29 -3.70 25.98 -1.73
N TRP A 30 -4.60 26.97 -1.59
CA TRP A 30 -4.68 27.82 -0.40
C TRP A 30 -5.02 27.01 0.85
N GLN A 31 -6.00 26.10 0.78
CA GLN A 31 -6.41 25.28 1.92
C GLN A 31 -5.31 24.31 2.34
N ILE A 32 -4.65 23.62 1.39
CA ILE A 32 -3.52 22.74 1.68
C ILE A 32 -2.42 23.51 2.41
N LYS A 33 -2.04 24.70 1.90
CA LYS A 33 -1.03 25.54 2.53
C LYS A 33 -1.43 25.95 3.96
N SER A 34 -2.67 26.39 4.14
CA SER A 34 -3.21 26.78 5.45
C SER A 34 -3.22 25.60 6.44
N TYR A 35 -3.62 24.41 6.00
CA TYR A 35 -3.70 23.23 6.87
C TYR A 35 -2.32 22.67 7.22
N LEU A 36 -1.36 22.72 6.31
CA LEU A 36 0.04 22.41 6.60
C LEU A 36 0.62 23.36 7.67
N GLN A 37 0.35 24.67 7.55
CA GLN A 37 0.82 25.67 8.54
C GLN A 37 0.19 25.48 9.93
N LYS A 38 -1.05 24.99 9.97
CA LYS A 38 -1.77 24.71 11.22
C LYS A 38 -1.50 23.34 11.82
N GLY A 39 -0.74 22.48 11.13
CA GLY A 39 -0.48 21.12 11.56
C GLY A 39 -1.69 20.18 11.48
N TYR A 40 -2.73 20.52 10.70
CA TYR A 40 -3.91 19.67 10.52
C TYR A 40 -3.68 18.54 9.53
N ILE A 41 -2.70 18.72 8.66
CA ILE A 41 -2.22 17.74 7.69
C ILE A 41 -0.71 17.75 7.62
N GLU A 42 -0.12 16.63 7.23
CA GLU A 42 1.29 16.51 6.91
C GLU A 42 1.48 16.03 5.47
N ARG A 43 2.59 16.43 4.88
CA ARG A 43 2.94 15.94 3.54
C ARG A 43 3.67 14.62 3.65
N VAL A 44 3.04 13.54 3.20
CA VAL A 44 3.65 12.21 3.09
C VAL A 44 4.69 12.20 1.95
N ARG A 45 4.27 12.72 0.79
CA ARG A 45 5.11 12.90 -0.41
C ARG A 45 4.49 13.95 -1.33
N ARG A 46 5.10 14.18 -2.51
CA ARG A 46 4.48 15.04 -3.52
C ARG A 46 3.08 14.49 -3.86
N ASN A 47 2.08 15.35 -3.77
CA ASN A 47 0.68 15.06 -4.10
C ASN A 47 -0.02 14.04 -3.17
N LEU A 48 0.51 13.76 -1.97
CA LEU A 48 -0.14 12.89 -0.98
C LEU A 48 0.02 13.49 0.41
N TYR A 49 -1.07 13.60 1.15
CA TYR A 49 -1.14 14.22 2.47
C TYR A 49 -1.84 13.28 3.45
N ALA A 50 -1.35 13.22 4.68
CA ALA A 50 -1.97 12.55 5.81
C ALA A 50 -2.70 13.58 6.67
N VAL A 51 -3.88 13.24 7.16
CA VAL A 51 -4.62 14.07 8.12
C VAL A 51 -4.11 13.75 9.52
N ILE A 52 -3.88 14.81 10.31
CA ILE A 52 -3.40 14.70 11.69
C ILE A 52 -4.59 14.81 12.62
N SER A 53 -4.71 13.89 13.57
CA SER A 53 -5.73 13.92 14.61
C SER A 53 -5.53 15.13 15.53
N MET A 54 -6.55 15.96 15.68
CA MET A 54 -6.51 17.10 16.61
C MET A 54 -6.47 16.67 18.09
N GLU A 55 -6.85 15.43 18.37
CA GLU A 55 -6.86 14.88 19.73
C GLU A 55 -5.50 14.31 20.13
N THR A 56 -4.87 13.56 19.22
CA THR A 56 -3.63 12.84 19.52
C THR A 56 -2.39 13.49 18.93
N GLY A 57 -2.54 14.38 17.95
CA GLY A 57 -1.42 14.96 17.21
C GLY A 57 -0.72 13.98 16.27
N GLN A 58 -1.26 12.77 16.07
CA GLN A 58 -0.68 11.74 15.23
C GLN A 58 -1.43 11.62 13.90
N ALA A 59 -0.78 11.04 12.88
CA ALA A 59 -1.41 10.76 11.60
C ALA A 59 -2.59 9.79 11.78
N ILE A 60 -3.74 10.13 11.20
CA ILE A 60 -4.94 9.28 11.24
C ILE A 60 -4.77 8.03 10.35
N PRO A 61 -4.21 8.11 9.12
CA PRO A 61 -4.06 6.94 8.27
C PRO A 61 -3.00 5.98 8.83
N ASN A 62 -3.29 4.69 8.76
CA ASN A 62 -2.27 3.69 8.97
C ASN A 62 -1.36 3.54 7.73
N ARG A 63 -0.24 2.84 7.89
CA ARG A 63 0.76 2.63 6.82
C ARG A 63 0.19 1.98 5.55
N TYR A 64 -0.80 1.11 5.65
CA TYR A 64 -1.41 0.44 4.49
C TYR A 64 -2.38 1.36 3.74
N GLN A 65 -3.07 2.24 4.45
CA GLN A 65 -3.91 3.28 3.83
C GLN A 65 -3.06 4.27 3.04
N ILE A 66 -1.91 4.68 3.58
CA ILE A 66 -0.95 5.52 2.87
C ILE A 66 -0.45 4.81 1.62
N ALA A 67 0.01 3.55 1.73
CA ALA A 67 0.50 2.77 0.59
C ALA A 67 -0.55 2.66 -0.53
N SER A 68 -1.80 2.41 -0.17
CA SER A 68 -2.92 2.29 -1.13
C SER A 68 -3.29 3.60 -1.84
N ARG A 69 -2.80 4.74 -1.34
CA ARG A 69 -3.10 6.08 -1.89
C ARG A 69 -1.90 6.72 -2.60
N VAL A 70 -0.77 6.02 -2.67
CA VAL A 70 0.45 6.52 -3.34
C VAL A 70 0.20 6.81 -4.81
N THR A 71 -0.57 5.95 -5.47
CA THR A 71 -1.13 6.13 -6.82
C THR A 71 -2.57 5.60 -6.84
N ASP A 72 -3.32 5.91 -7.89
CA ASP A 72 -4.70 5.46 -8.08
C ASP A 72 -4.83 3.93 -8.23
N ASP A 73 -3.75 3.26 -8.67
CA ASP A 73 -3.66 1.81 -8.84
C ASP A 73 -2.83 1.11 -7.74
N ALA A 74 -2.18 1.84 -6.83
CA ALA A 74 -1.33 1.25 -5.79
C ALA A 74 -2.11 0.29 -4.88
N CYS A 75 -1.48 -0.84 -4.58
CA CYS A 75 -2.06 -1.94 -3.83
C CYS A 75 -1.01 -2.55 -2.90
N VAL A 76 -1.33 -2.71 -1.62
CA VAL A 76 -0.47 -3.39 -0.64
C VAL A 76 -0.22 -4.82 -1.10
N SER A 77 1.02 -5.28 -1.07
CA SER A 77 1.43 -6.56 -1.66
C SER A 77 2.59 -7.20 -0.91
N HIS A 78 3.00 -8.39 -1.34
CA HIS A 78 4.16 -9.11 -0.82
C HIS A 78 4.08 -9.29 0.70
N HIS A 79 5.20 -9.11 1.42
CA HIS A 79 5.24 -9.27 2.87
C HIS A 79 4.22 -8.39 3.61
N SER A 80 4.01 -7.15 3.15
CA SER A 80 3.04 -6.24 3.78
C SER A 80 1.59 -6.70 3.64
N ALA A 81 1.27 -7.47 2.60
CA ALA A 81 -0.04 -8.11 2.50
C ALA A 81 -0.15 -9.30 3.47
N PHE A 82 0.90 -10.10 3.67
CA PHE A 82 0.92 -11.12 4.71
C PHE A 82 0.73 -10.51 6.11
N GLU A 83 1.41 -9.40 6.42
CA GLU A 83 1.21 -8.67 7.66
C GLU A 83 -0.24 -8.19 7.81
N TYR A 84 -0.81 -7.64 6.73
CA TYR A 84 -2.19 -7.17 6.72
C TYR A 84 -3.20 -8.29 7.02
N TYR A 85 -2.97 -9.49 6.47
CA TYR A 85 -3.79 -10.68 6.72
C TYR A 85 -3.49 -11.37 8.06
N GLY A 86 -2.43 -10.97 8.76
CA GLY A 86 -2.00 -11.62 10.01
C GLY A 86 -1.22 -12.92 9.80
N TYR A 87 -0.66 -13.12 8.61
CA TYR A 87 0.14 -14.31 8.24
C TYR A 87 1.64 -14.02 8.13
N ALA A 88 2.12 -12.89 8.63
CA ALA A 88 3.54 -12.60 8.71
C ALA A 88 4.13 -13.08 10.04
N ASN A 89 5.33 -13.66 9.98
CA ASN A 89 6.06 -14.07 11.17
C ASN A 89 6.75 -12.86 11.86
N GLN A 90 7.14 -11.86 11.08
CA GLN A 90 7.80 -10.65 11.54
C GLN A 90 7.06 -9.41 11.06
N VAL A 91 7.26 -8.29 11.74
CA VAL A 91 6.74 -6.98 11.33
C VAL A 91 7.91 -6.14 10.83
N PHE A 92 7.84 -5.68 9.59
CA PHE A 92 8.87 -4.85 8.99
C PHE A 92 8.52 -3.36 9.07
N TYR A 93 9.57 -2.51 9.04
CA TYR A 93 9.41 -1.07 8.85
C TYR A 93 9.17 -0.71 7.38
N ASP A 94 9.36 -1.68 6.46
CA ASP A 94 9.13 -1.54 5.05
C ASP A 94 7.69 -1.92 4.70
N VAL A 95 7.01 -1.08 3.93
CA VAL A 95 5.69 -1.37 3.36
C VAL A 95 5.82 -1.54 1.86
N TYR A 96 5.57 -2.76 1.40
CA TYR A 96 5.61 -3.14 0.00
C TYR A 96 4.25 -2.90 -0.65
N PHE A 97 4.25 -2.28 -1.81
CA PHE A 97 3.06 -2.06 -2.62
C PHE A 97 3.37 -2.17 -4.10
N THR A 98 2.44 -2.72 -4.87
CA THR A 98 2.53 -2.78 -6.33
C THR A 98 1.81 -1.60 -6.98
N THR A 99 2.34 -1.12 -8.11
CA THR A 99 1.73 -0.10 -8.96
C THR A 99 2.29 -0.21 -10.37
N GLN A 100 1.51 0.15 -11.39
CA GLN A 100 1.98 0.26 -12.78
C GLN A 100 2.75 1.56 -13.01
N LYS A 101 2.58 2.56 -12.13
CA LYS A 101 3.23 3.85 -12.25
C LYS A 101 4.65 3.81 -11.68
N ARG A 102 5.55 4.55 -12.30
CA ARG A 102 6.92 4.67 -11.78
C ARG A 102 6.93 5.51 -10.51
N VAL A 103 7.15 4.87 -9.38
CA VAL A 103 7.28 5.48 -8.06
C VAL A 103 8.68 5.20 -7.53
N ARG A 104 9.33 6.21 -6.94
CA ARG A 104 10.57 6.01 -6.19
C ARG A 104 10.23 5.64 -4.75
N PRO A 105 11.03 4.78 -4.09
CA PRO A 105 10.90 4.55 -2.66
C PRO A 105 10.95 5.87 -1.88
N PHE A 106 10.23 5.94 -0.78
CA PHE A 106 10.21 7.10 0.11
C PHE A 106 9.93 6.65 1.54
N SER A 107 10.22 7.51 2.51
CA SER A 107 9.95 7.25 3.93
C SER A 107 9.00 8.29 4.49
N TYR A 108 8.13 7.87 5.40
CA TYR A 108 7.24 8.74 6.16
C TYR A 108 6.94 8.09 7.51
N ASP A 109 7.05 8.87 8.59
CA ASP A 109 6.76 8.45 9.97
C ASP A 109 7.47 7.14 10.37
N GLY A 110 8.77 7.02 10.06
CA GLY A 110 9.60 5.86 10.38
C GLY A 110 9.33 4.61 9.54
N VAL A 111 8.43 4.68 8.55
CA VAL A 111 8.08 3.59 7.64
C VAL A 111 8.65 3.87 6.25
N ASN A 112 9.26 2.86 5.62
CA ASN A 112 9.74 2.92 4.26
C ASN A 112 8.68 2.36 3.31
N TYR A 113 8.36 3.07 2.25
CA TYR A 113 7.39 2.67 1.23
C TYR A 113 8.14 2.20 -0.01
N CYS A 114 8.07 0.90 -0.28
CA CYS A 114 8.85 0.21 -1.30
C CYS A 114 7.95 -0.23 -2.46
N PRO A 115 8.00 0.46 -3.63
CA PRO A 115 7.23 0.05 -4.79
C PRO A 115 7.80 -1.23 -5.41
N MET A 116 6.92 -2.17 -5.71
CA MET A 116 7.20 -3.42 -6.38
C MET A 116 6.61 -3.42 -7.79
N ALA A 117 7.18 -4.23 -8.68
CA ALA A 117 6.65 -4.38 -10.03
C ALA A 117 5.25 -5.02 -10.00
N CYS A 118 4.29 -4.38 -10.68
CA CYS A 118 2.96 -4.95 -10.84
C CYS A 118 2.99 -6.00 -11.96
N ARG A 119 2.63 -7.25 -11.64
CA ARG A 119 2.57 -8.37 -12.59
C ARG A 119 1.15 -8.68 -13.07
N GLY A 120 0.23 -7.74 -12.94
CA GLY A 120 -1.17 -7.85 -13.34
C GLY A 120 -2.10 -7.13 -12.35
N ASN A 121 -3.29 -6.75 -12.83
CA ASN A 121 -4.28 -6.01 -12.03
C ASN A 121 -5.40 -6.89 -11.47
N THR A 122 -5.33 -8.18 -11.67
CA THR A 122 -6.31 -9.14 -11.18
C THR A 122 -6.09 -9.43 -9.69
N ASP A 123 -7.14 -9.69 -8.96
CA ASP A 123 -7.13 -10.14 -7.56
C ASP A 123 -6.72 -9.08 -6.52
N ILE A 124 -7.27 -7.87 -6.67
CA ILE A 124 -7.17 -6.82 -5.66
C ILE A 124 -8.44 -6.77 -4.82
N ILE A 125 -8.28 -6.89 -3.51
CA ILE A 125 -9.36 -6.73 -2.54
C ILE A 125 -9.38 -5.27 -2.08
N LYS A 126 -10.54 -4.64 -2.20
CA LYS A 126 -10.80 -3.30 -1.66
C LYS A 126 -11.57 -3.44 -0.35
N THR A 127 -11.04 -2.84 0.70
CA THR A 127 -11.68 -2.86 2.02
C THR A 127 -12.52 -1.61 2.25
N ASP A 128 -13.46 -1.67 3.18
CA ASP A 128 -14.30 -0.53 3.59
C ASP A 128 -13.48 0.63 4.16
N THR A 129 -12.28 0.35 4.65
CA THR A 129 -11.34 1.35 5.18
C THR A 129 -10.49 2.04 4.11
N GLY A 130 -10.73 1.73 2.83
CA GLY A 130 -10.01 2.32 1.68
C GLY A 130 -8.64 1.70 1.39
N ILE A 131 -8.29 0.58 2.05
CA ILE A 131 -7.08 -0.17 1.74
C ILE A 131 -7.34 -1.03 0.51
N ARG A 132 -6.39 -1.03 -0.41
CA ARG A 132 -6.29 -1.99 -1.51
C ARG A 132 -5.15 -2.95 -1.20
N VAL A 133 -5.43 -4.24 -1.23
CA VAL A 133 -4.47 -5.29 -0.92
C VAL A 133 -4.60 -6.42 -1.94
N THR A 134 -3.50 -7.04 -2.36
CA THR A 134 -3.54 -8.23 -3.22
C THR A 134 -4.27 -9.36 -2.50
N SER A 135 -5.03 -10.20 -3.24
CA SER A 135 -5.59 -11.43 -2.67
C SER A 135 -4.49 -12.29 -2.03
N LEU A 136 -4.85 -13.20 -1.16
CA LEU A 136 -3.86 -14.02 -0.48
C LEU A 136 -3.07 -14.89 -1.47
N GLU A 137 -3.75 -15.47 -2.45
CA GLU A 137 -3.16 -16.30 -3.51
C GLU A 137 -2.19 -15.48 -4.36
N ARG A 138 -2.59 -14.27 -4.77
CA ARG A 138 -1.70 -13.34 -5.49
C ARG A 138 -0.51 -12.93 -4.65
N THR A 139 -0.71 -12.66 -3.37
CA THR A 139 0.37 -12.33 -2.42
C THR A 139 1.41 -13.44 -2.35
N VAL A 140 0.97 -14.70 -2.29
CA VAL A 140 1.86 -15.88 -2.30
C VAL A 140 2.70 -15.91 -3.56
N ILE A 141 2.08 -15.81 -4.73
CA ILE A 141 2.77 -15.91 -6.03
C ILE A 141 3.77 -14.76 -6.21
N ASP A 142 3.37 -13.52 -5.92
CA ASP A 142 4.26 -12.36 -6.02
C ASP A 142 5.44 -12.47 -5.03
N SER A 143 5.19 -12.99 -3.83
CA SER A 143 6.22 -13.18 -2.81
C SER A 143 7.21 -14.29 -3.15
N ILE A 144 6.77 -15.36 -3.80
CA ILE A 144 7.65 -16.40 -4.33
C ILE A 144 8.58 -15.82 -5.40
N ALA A 145 8.03 -15.01 -6.30
CA ALA A 145 8.81 -14.41 -7.38
C ALA A 145 9.85 -13.37 -6.90
N ASP A 146 9.61 -12.74 -5.76
CA ASP A 146 10.45 -11.67 -5.20
C ASP A 146 10.93 -11.95 -3.76
N PHE A 147 11.08 -13.24 -3.37
CA PHE A 147 11.37 -13.62 -1.98
C PHE A 147 12.64 -12.98 -1.41
N GLU A 148 13.65 -12.71 -2.23
CA GLU A 148 14.86 -12.02 -1.78
C GLU A 148 14.60 -10.59 -1.28
N LYS A 149 13.56 -9.93 -1.80
CA LYS A 149 13.21 -8.55 -1.45
C LYS A 149 12.35 -8.45 -0.18
N ILE A 150 11.76 -9.57 0.27
CA ILE A 150 10.78 -9.60 1.36
C ILE A 150 11.28 -10.30 2.63
N GLY A 151 12.57 -10.34 2.83
CA GLY A 151 13.18 -10.98 4.01
C GLY A 151 13.76 -12.38 3.75
N GLY A 152 13.76 -12.84 2.49
CA GLY A 152 14.36 -14.11 2.08
C GLY A 152 13.42 -15.31 2.16
N LEU A 153 13.97 -16.46 1.77
CA LEU A 153 13.21 -17.71 1.67
C LEU A 153 12.65 -18.18 3.03
N GLU A 154 13.42 -17.99 4.11
CA GLU A 154 13.00 -18.43 5.44
C GLU A 154 11.73 -17.70 5.90
N GLU A 155 11.69 -16.37 5.76
CA GLU A 155 10.51 -15.57 6.12
C GLU A 155 9.31 -15.94 5.22
N LEU A 156 9.53 -16.12 3.92
CA LEU A 156 8.47 -16.58 3.01
C LEU A 156 7.88 -17.91 3.49
N LEU A 157 8.72 -18.91 3.79
CA LEU A 157 8.23 -20.22 4.26
C LEU A 157 7.47 -20.13 5.57
N ARG A 158 7.91 -19.27 6.50
CA ARG A 158 7.20 -19.03 7.75
C ARG A 158 5.82 -18.39 7.52
N CYS A 159 5.73 -17.40 6.63
CA CYS A 159 4.43 -16.83 6.23
C CYS A 159 3.50 -17.89 5.62
N LEU A 160 4.01 -18.71 4.71
CA LEU A 160 3.21 -19.77 4.08
C LEU A 160 2.67 -20.79 5.08
N LEU A 161 3.46 -21.15 6.11
CA LEU A 161 3.03 -22.07 7.17
C LEU A 161 1.90 -21.51 8.06
N LEU A 162 1.74 -20.19 8.12
CA LEU A 162 0.67 -19.54 8.87
C LEU A 162 -0.66 -19.49 8.11
N ILE A 163 -0.65 -19.72 6.80
CA ILE A 163 -1.86 -19.68 5.96
C ILE A 163 -2.66 -20.97 6.14
N PRO A 164 -3.92 -20.92 6.56
CA PRO A 164 -4.71 -22.13 6.84
C PRO A 164 -5.18 -22.85 5.57
N SER A 165 -5.44 -22.10 4.50
CA SER A 165 -5.89 -22.65 3.22
C SER A 165 -5.69 -21.63 2.09
N LEU A 166 -5.50 -22.13 0.88
CA LEU A 166 -5.42 -21.36 -0.37
C LEU A 166 -6.38 -21.96 -1.39
N ASP A 167 -6.98 -21.11 -2.21
CA ASP A 167 -7.81 -21.53 -3.33
C ASP A 167 -6.92 -21.89 -4.53
N TYR A 168 -6.91 -23.17 -4.91
CA TYR A 168 -6.08 -23.67 -6.00
C TYR A 168 -6.40 -23.00 -7.36
N SER A 169 -7.67 -22.73 -7.64
CA SER A 169 -8.07 -22.07 -8.89
C SER A 169 -7.50 -20.67 -8.97
N LYS A 170 -7.62 -19.89 -7.89
CA LYS A 170 -7.06 -18.54 -7.81
C LYS A 170 -5.54 -18.51 -7.85
N LEU A 171 -4.88 -19.54 -7.29
CA LEU A 171 -3.42 -19.68 -7.42
C LEU A 171 -3.00 -19.85 -8.88
N LEU A 172 -3.72 -20.68 -9.64
CA LEU A 172 -3.45 -20.86 -11.08
C LEU A 172 -3.67 -19.55 -11.85
N ASP A 173 -4.77 -18.85 -11.60
CA ASP A 173 -5.08 -17.55 -12.23
C ASP A 173 -3.99 -16.52 -11.90
N ALA A 174 -3.47 -16.52 -10.67
CA ALA A 174 -2.39 -15.63 -10.26
C ALA A 174 -1.03 -15.95 -10.88
N LEU A 175 -0.81 -17.19 -11.32
CA LEU A 175 0.41 -17.62 -12.01
C LEU A 175 0.49 -17.15 -13.46
N GLU A 176 -0.63 -17.01 -14.18
CA GLU A 176 -0.64 -16.64 -15.60
C GLU A 176 0.18 -15.39 -15.95
N PRO A 177 0.12 -14.26 -15.17
CA PRO A 177 0.90 -13.07 -15.44
C PRO A 177 2.37 -13.18 -15.05
N VAL A 178 2.76 -14.21 -14.28
CA VAL A 178 4.14 -14.42 -13.85
C VAL A 178 4.85 -15.22 -14.92
N SER A 179 5.60 -14.55 -15.79
CA SER A 179 6.39 -15.19 -16.84
C SER A 179 7.36 -16.19 -16.20
N TYR A 180 7.30 -17.45 -16.60
CA TYR A 180 8.08 -18.59 -16.10
C TYR A 180 9.60 -18.50 -16.33
N THR A 181 10.13 -17.39 -16.81
CA THR A 181 11.55 -17.22 -17.15
C THR A 181 12.52 -17.35 -15.99
N HIS A 182 12.05 -17.44 -14.74
CA HIS A 182 12.91 -17.55 -13.54
C HIS A 182 12.72 -18.84 -12.71
N LEU A 183 11.86 -19.76 -13.14
CA LEU A 183 11.70 -21.08 -12.49
C LEU A 183 12.54 -22.19 -13.12
N THR A 184 13.59 -21.88 -13.85
CA THR A 184 14.59 -22.88 -14.19
C THR A 184 15.38 -23.20 -12.91
N LEU A 185 15.05 -24.31 -12.28
CA LEU A 185 15.92 -24.94 -11.29
C LEU A 185 17.33 -25.06 -11.89
N PRO A 186 18.40 -24.68 -11.16
CA PRO A 186 19.74 -24.98 -11.63
C PRO A 186 19.83 -26.48 -11.85
N THR A 187 20.10 -26.89 -13.07
CA THR A 187 20.39 -28.28 -13.41
C THR A 187 21.68 -28.63 -12.67
N ILE A 188 21.58 -29.58 -11.74
CA ILE A 188 22.73 -30.17 -11.04
C ILE A 188 23.52 -31.00 -12.03
#